data_d6bcd08fb9f6c618bf29b041ee18e54d
#
_entry.id   d6bcd08fb9f6c618bf29b041ee18e54d
#
_cell.length_a   1.000
_cell.length_b   1.000
_cell.length_c   1.000
_cell.angle_alpha   90.00
_cell.angle_beta   90.00
_cell.angle_gamma   90.00
#
_symmetry.space_group_name_H-M   'P 1'
#
loop_
_entity.id
_entity.type
_entity.pdbx_description
1 polymer ?
#
loop_
_entity_poly.entity_id
_entity_poly.type
_entity_poly.pdbx_seq_one_letter_code
_entity_poly.pdbx_strand_id
1 'polypeptide(L)'
;KIRNFEQRRRVLKLKAEKLREKIQQKESNALLEQDWERRRFSWSEQLDKAREEVFRIPSYRPDQLAVINASMSGHDCLLIMPTGGGKSLTYQLPAVVSQGVTLVVSPLLSLMEDQVMSLTRLGVGAQMLTSTSDQATKKRIMAEMLDPKSPLKLLYVTPEKCSKSKQFMAKLQKMYQAGRFSRLAVDEVHCCSQWGHDFRPDYKFLGAMRTMFPDVPILGLTATSTAAVTKDVKDILRIPSAMVFTAGFNRPNLHYSVRLKPDNAEENIKFLVKLIQGEFKGKTGIIYSTTVKEVDTLYQELKNHGVKAGPYHAQMEAGSRSKVHRLWSKGDIKVVVATVAFGMGIDKPDVRFVIHNTVSRSMENFYQESGRAGRDGAPAAC
;
A
#
# COMPACT_ATOMS: atom_id res chain seq x y z
N LYS A 1 -30.14 -9.15 -45.52
CA LYS A 1 -29.87 -10.36 -44.73
C LYS A 1 -28.61 -10.19 -43.87
N ILE A 2 -27.45 -9.78 -44.36
CA ILE A 2 -26.19 -9.64 -43.62
C ILE A 2 -26.34 -8.67 -42.44
N ARG A 3 -26.91 -7.46 -42.62
CA ARG A 3 -27.15 -6.47 -41.54
C ARG A 3 -27.99 -7.08 -40.37
N ASN A 4 -28.97 -7.91 -40.67
CA ASN A 4 -29.83 -8.53 -39.67
C ASN A 4 -29.06 -9.62 -38.87
N PHE A 5 -28.11 -10.31 -39.52
CA PHE A 5 -27.21 -11.27 -38.86
C PHE A 5 -26.20 -10.55 -37.95
N GLU A 6 -25.62 -9.44 -38.37
CA GLU A 6 -24.68 -8.66 -37.54
C GLU A 6 -25.38 -8.07 -36.33
N GLN A 7 -26.61 -7.57 -36.49
CA GLN A 7 -27.40 -7.03 -35.38
C GLN A 7 -27.77 -8.13 -34.37
N ARG A 8 -28.21 -9.33 -34.82
CA ARG A 8 -28.44 -10.50 -33.98
C ARG A 8 -27.16 -10.95 -33.25
N ARG A 9 -26.02 -11.01 -33.95
CA ARG A 9 -24.73 -11.36 -33.36
C ARG A 9 -24.35 -10.39 -32.26
N ARG A 10 -24.54 -9.09 -32.47
CA ARG A 10 -24.27 -8.04 -31.45
C ARG A 10 -25.16 -8.20 -30.23
N VAL A 11 -26.45 -8.45 -30.40
CA VAL A 11 -27.40 -8.68 -29.30
C VAL A 11 -27.05 -9.94 -28.52
N LEU A 12 -26.72 -11.04 -29.20
CA LEU A 12 -26.31 -12.29 -28.54
C LEU A 12 -25.00 -12.14 -27.76
N LYS A 13 -24.04 -11.38 -28.33
CA LYS A 13 -22.79 -11.07 -27.65
C LYS A 13 -23.02 -10.29 -26.35
N LEU A 14 -23.85 -9.25 -26.39
CA LEU A 14 -24.24 -8.47 -25.20
C LEU A 14 -25.00 -9.32 -24.16
N LYS A 15 -25.87 -10.22 -24.59
CA LYS A 15 -26.56 -11.15 -23.69
C LYS A 15 -25.60 -12.14 -23.05
N ALA A 16 -24.64 -12.67 -23.80
CA ALA A 16 -23.63 -13.57 -23.30
C ALA A 16 -22.69 -12.88 -22.28
N GLU A 17 -22.30 -11.63 -22.54
CA GLU A 17 -21.51 -10.80 -21.61
C GLU A 17 -22.28 -10.58 -20.30
N LYS A 18 -23.54 -10.14 -20.37
CA LYS A 18 -24.39 -9.96 -19.18
C LYS A 18 -24.62 -11.26 -18.38
N LEU A 19 -24.72 -12.40 -19.07
CA LEU A 19 -24.89 -13.68 -18.40
C LEU A 19 -23.60 -14.11 -17.69
N ARG A 20 -22.45 -13.91 -18.33
CA ARG A 20 -21.13 -14.14 -17.72
C ARG A 20 -20.93 -13.28 -16.47
N GLU A 21 -21.26 -11.98 -16.54
CA GLU A 21 -21.20 -11.08 -15.39
C GLU A 21 -22.07 -11.58 -14.23
N LYS A 22 -23.31 -12.04 -14.52
CA LYS A 22 -24.20 -12.60 -13.49
C LYS A 22 -23.68 -13.90 -12.88
N ILE A 23 -23.06 -14.79 -13.66
CA ILE A 23 -22.48 -16.03 -13.16
C ILE A 23 -21.30 -15.70 -12.25
N GLN A 24 -20.38 -14.84 -12.71
CA GLN A 24 -19.23 -14.38 -11.92
C GLN A 24 -19.64 -13.69 -10.61
N GLN A 25 -20.70 -12.88 -10.65
CA GLN A 25 -21.23 -12.25 -9.45
C GLN A 25 -21.80 -13.29 -8.46
N LYS A 26 -22.50 -14.32 -8.95
CA LYS A 26 -23.00 -15.41 -8.10
C LYS A 26 -21.85 -16.21 -7.48
N GLU A 27 -20.85 -16.56 -8.26
CA GLU A 27 -19.67 -17.28 -7.77
C GLU A 27 -18.90 -16.44 -6.72
N SER A 28 -18.69 -15.16 -6.99
CA SER A 28 -18.06 -14.24 -6.04
C SER A 28 -18.87 -14.10 -4.74
N ASN A 29 -20.19 -14.04 -4.84
CA ASN A 29 -21.07 -13.96 -3.66
C ASN A 29 -21.05 -15.27 -2.85
N ALA A 30 -21.10 -16.44 -3.49
CA ALA A 30 -20.99 -17.72 -2.82
C ALA A 30 -19.65 -17.90 -2.08
N LEU A 31 -18.55 -17.38 -2.66
CA LEU A 31 -17.26 -17.36 -2.01
C LEU A 31 -17.23 -16.41 -0.80
N LEU A 32 -17.97 -15.28 -0.85
CA LEU A 32 -18.06 -14.34 0.28
C LEU A 32 -18.91 -14.88 1.44
N GLU A 33 -19.87 -15.79 1.16
CA GLU A 33 -20.67 -16.47 2.19
C GLU A 33 -19.85 -17.51 2.98
N GLN A 34 -18.70 -17.93 2.45
CA GLN A 34 -17.79 -18.82 3.17
C GLN A 34 -17.16 -18.07 4.35
N ASP A 35 -17.12 -18.69 5.52
CA ASP A 35 -16.44 -18.17 6.69
C ASP A 35 -14.91 -18.30 6.53
N TRP A 36 -14.32 -17.25 5.98
CA TRP A 36 -12.88 -17.16 5.77
C TRP A 36 -12.09 -16.86 7.06
N GLU A 37 -12.72 -16.52 8.15
CA GLU A 37 -12.07 -16.34 9.46
C GLU A 37 -11.87 -17.65 10.22
N ARG A 38 -12.34 -18.77 9.66
CA ARG A 38 -12.12 -20.10 10.27
C ARG A 38 -10.64 -20.43 10.41
N ARG A 39 -10.31 -21.04 11.56
CA ARG A 39 -8.98 -21.58 11.86
C ARG A 39 -8.89 -23.08 11.56
N ARG A 40 -9.43 -23.53 10.42
CA ARG A 40 -9.50 -24.95 10.04
C ARG A 40 -8.83 -25.25 8.70
N PHE A 41 -8.03 -24.35 8.19
CA PHE A 41 -7.21 -24.60 7.01
C PHE A 41 -5.95 -25.35 7.41
N SER A 42 -5.38 -26.14 6.48
CA SER A 42 -4.14 -26.91 6.71
C SER A 42 -2.94 -26.07 7.13
N TRP A 43 -2.98 -24.78 6.85
CA TRP A 43 -1.93 -23.80 7.18
C TRP A 43 -2.23 -22.96 8.43
N SER A 44 -3.39 -23.13 9.09
CA SER A 44 -3.81 -22.26 10.20
C SER A 44 -2.81 -22.23 11.36
N GLU A 45 -2.32 -23.38 11.76
CA GLU A 45 -1.32 -23.50 12.84
C GLU A 45 0.00 -22.82 12.47
N GLN A 46 0.45 -23.00 11.22
CA GLN A 46 1.69 -22.38 10.73
C GLN A 46 1.55 -20.86 10.62
N LEU A 47 0.37 -20.35 10.25
CA LEU A 47 0.08 -18.92 10.23
C LEU A 47 0.11 -18.33 11.64
N ASP A 48 -0.55 -18.95 12.61
CA ASP A 48 -0.56 -18.47 14.00
C ASP A 48 0.85 -18.48 14.59
N LYS A 49 1.62 -19.53 14.37
CA LYS A 49 3.02 -19.62 14.80
C LYS A 49 3.87 -18.51 14.14
N ALA A 50 3.78 -18.31 12.83
CA ALA A 50 4.54 -17.26 12.14
C ALA A 50 4.11 -15.86 12.59
N ARG A 51 2.82 -15.62 12.85
CA ARG A 51 2.30 -14.36 13.39
C ARG A 51 2.92 -14.04 14.75
N GLU A 52 2.99 -15.01 15.65
CA GLU A 52 3.49 -14.83 17.02
C GLU A 52 5.01 -14.78 17.08
N GLU A 53 5.69 -15.76 16.49
CA GLU A 53 7.14 -15.91 16.62
C GLU A 53 7.93 -14.98 15.70
N VAL A 54 7.49 -14.81 14.45
CA VAL A 54 8.21 -13.99 13.46
C VAL A 54 7.75 -12.53 13.52
N PHE A 55 6.44 -12.29 13.37
CA PHE A 55 5.91 -10.92 13.32
C PHE A 55 5.65 -10.31 14.70
N ARG A 56 5.59 -11.11 15.76
CA ARG A 56 5.34 -10.70 17.16
C ARG A 56 4.01 -9.94 17.30
N ILE A 57 3.00 -10.37 16.56
CA ILE A 57 1.67 -9.77 16.55
C ILE A 57 0.75 -10.67 17.39
N PRO A 58 0.10 -10.14 18.45
CA PRO A 58 -0.70 -10.96 19.37
C PRO A 58 -2.00 -11.47 18.75
N SER A 59 -2.60 -10.71 17.84
CA SER A 59 -3.88 -11.08 17.19
C SER A 59 -4.01 -10.47 15.81
N TYR A 60 -4.84 -11.09 14.95
CA TYR A 60 -5.24 -10.51 13.68
C TYR A 60 -6.17 -9.31 13.92
N ARG A 61 -6.06 -8.33 13.06
CA ARG A 61 -7.07 -7.27 12.93
C ARG A 61 -8.23 -7.77 12.08
N PRO A 62 -9.42 -7.14 12.16
CA PRO A 62 -10.56 -7.50 11.31
C PRO A 62 -10.16 -7.66 9.85
N ASP A 63 -10.73 -8.63 9.17
CA ASP A 63 -10.53 -9.01 7.77
C ASP A 63 -9.12 -9.53 7.40
N GLN A 64 -8.10 -9.39 8.25
CA GLN A 64 -6.75 -9.87 7.90
C GLN A 64 -6.71 -11.37 7.67
N LEU A 65 -7.25 -12.17 8.61
CA LEU A 65 -7.26 -13.62 8.51
C LEU A 65 -8.11 -14.09 7.33
N ALA A 66 -9.26 -13.46 7.10
CA ALA A 66 -10.15 -13.77 5.98
C ALA A 66 -9.44 -13.59 4.63
N VAL A 67 -8.78 -12.45 4.43
CA VAL A 67 -8.00 -12.18 3.20
C VAL A 67 -6.84 -13.15 3.03
N ILE A 68 -6.12 -13.45 4.12
CA ILE A 68 -5.01 -14.41 4.11
C ILE A 68 -5.52 -15.79 3.66
N ASN A 69 -6.58 -16.30 4.28
CA ASN A 69 -7.13 -17.62 3.96
C ASN A 69 -7.65 -17.68 2.53
N ALA A 70 -8.39 -16.67 2.07
CA ALA A 70 -8.89 -16.58 0.71
C ALA A 70 -7.74 -16.58 -0.33
N SER A 71 -6.73 -15.76 -0.10
CA SER A 71 -5.55 -15.68 -0.97
C SER A 71 -4.71 -16.97 -0.95
N MET A 72 -4.58 -17.63 0.20
CA MET A 72 -3.88 -18.92 0.31
C MET A 72 -4.68 -20.09 -0.30
N SER A 73 -5.99 -19.95 -0.41
CA SER A 73 -6.87 -20.87 -1.14
C SER A 73 -6.82 -20.66 -2.66
N GLY A 74 -6.00 -19.75 -3.17
CA GLY A 74 -5.82 -19.49 -4.61
C GLY A 74 -6.81 -18.48 -5.19
N HIS A 75 -7.59 -17.77 -4.36
CA HIS A 75 -8.55 -16.79 -4.84
C HIS A 75 -7.92 -15.40 -5.01
N ASP A 76 -8.38 -14.69 -6.04
CA ASP A 76 -8.06 -13.27 -6.20
C ASP A 76 -8.83 -12.44 -5.18
N CYS A 77 -8.14 -11.48 -4.58
CA CYS A 77 -8.70 -10.63 -3.54
C CYS A 77 -8.38 -9.15 -3.79
N LEU A 78 -9.32 -8.29 -3.43
CA LEU A 78 -9.10 -6.86 -3.26
C LEU A 78 -9.35 -6.50 -1.80
N LEU A 79 -8.35 -5.94 -1.14
CA LEU A 79 -8.44 -5.47 0.24
C LEU A 79 -8.46 -3.94 0.26
N ILE A 80 -9.57 -3.39 0.72
CA ILE A 80 -9.76 -1.97 0.98
C ILE A 80 -9.68 -1.79 2.50
N MET A 81 -8.55 -1.29 2.98
CA MET A 81 -8.28 -1.16 4.40
C MET A 81 -7.51 0.13 4.68
N PRO A 82 -7.89 0.92 5.70
CA PRO A 82 -7.26 2.20 5.99
C PRO A 82 -5.75 2.12 6.15
N THR A 83 -5.09 3.25 5.96
CA THR A 83 -3.67 3.40 6.27
C THR A 83 -3.43 3.04 7.74
N GLY A 84 -2.40 2.24 8.02
CA GLY A 84 -2.15 1.71 9.36
C GLY A 84 -3.05 0.54 9.77
N GLY A 85 -3.98 0.09 8.93
CA GLY A 85 -4.84 -1.08 9.18
C GLY A 85 -4.10 -2.42 9.17
N GLY A 86 -2.86 -2.47 8.68
CA GLY A 86 -2.07 -3.69 8.63
C GLY A 86 -2.20 -4.47 7.32
N LYS A 87 -2.47 -3.78 6.20
CA LYS A 87 -2.55 -4.38 4.85
C LYS A 87 -1.35 -5.27 4.52
N SER A 88 -0.15 -4.82 4.82
CA SER A 88 1.09 -5.53 4.45
C SER A 88 1.17 -6.93 5.05
N LEU A 89 0.64 -7.14 6.25
CA LEU A 89 0.63 -8.47 6.88
C LEU A 89 -0.12 -9.51 6.02
N THR A 90 -1.14 -9.09 5.28
CA THR A 90 -1.98 -10.00 4.49
C THR A 90 -1.27 -10.66 3.31
N TYR A 91 -0.12 -10.15 2.89
CA TYR A 91 0.75 -10.82 1.92
C TYR A 91 2.10 -11.26 2.52
N GLN A 92 2.58 -10.59 3.57
CA GLN A 92 3.84 -10.94 4.21
C GLN A 92 3.76 -12.25 5.00
N LEU A 93 2.72 -12.41 5.81
CA LEU A 93 2.52 -13.61 6.61
C LEU A 93 2.33 -14.86 5.73
N PRO A 94 1.45 -14.86 4.71
CA PRO A 94 1.37 -15.97 3.77
C PRO A 94 2.69 -16.27 3.05
N ALA A 95 3.50 -15.25 2.70
CA ALA A 95 4.78 -15.47 2.05
C ALA A 95 5.76 -16.26 2.92
N VAL A 96 5.75 -16.03 4.24
CA VAL A 96 6.59 -16.78 5.19
C VAL A 96 6.18 -18.25 5.24
N VAL A 97 4.89 -18.52 5.28
CA VAL A 97 4.33 -19.88 5.43
C VAL A 97 4.34 -20.65 4.10
N SER A 98 4.05 -19.98 2.98
CA SER A 98 3.99 -20.61 1.66
C SER A 98 5.39 -20.99 1.14
N GLN A 99 5.42 -22.02 0.31
CA GLN A 99 6.60 -22.28 -0.53
C GLN A 99 6.65 -21.28 -1.69
N GLY A 100 7.87 -20.94 -2.14
CA GLY A 100 8.08 -20.02 -3.25
C GLY A 100 8.18 -18.55 -2.82
N VAL A 101 7.98 -17.66 -3.79
CA VAL A 101 8.21 -16.22 -3.66
C VAL A 101 6.92 -15.46 -3.94
N THR A 102 6.57 -14.54 -3.08
CA THR A 102 5.53 -13.52 -3.31
C THR A 102 6.17 -12.31 -4.00
N LEU A 103 5.69 -11.99 -5.20
CA LEU A 103 6.05 -10.75 -5.88
C LEU A 103 5.16 -9.62 -5.36
N VAL A 104 5.78 -8.55 -4.89
CA VAL A 104 5.07 -7.34 -4.41
C VAL A 104 5.36 -6.20 -5.36
N VAL A 105 4.34 -5.72 -6.04
CA VAL A 105 4.42 -4.52 -6.88
C VAL A 105 3.99 -3.32 -6.07
N SER A 106 4.90 -2.37 -5.88
CA SER A 106 4.65 -1.13 -5.12
C SER A 106 5.17 0.08 -5.88
N PRO A 107 4.47 1.24 -5.83
CA PRO A 107 4.81 2.41 -6.63
C PRO A 107 5.96 3.24 -6.06
N LEU A 108 6.42 2.95 -4.84
CA LEU A 108 7.30 3.82 -4.07
C LEU A 108 8.53 3.10 -3.54
N LEU A 109 9.70 3.59 -3.95
CA LEU A 109 10.99 3.06 -3.52
C LEU A 109 11.17 3.12 -1.99
N SER A 110 10.85 4.26 -1.37
CA SER A 110 10.99 4.44 0.08
C SER A 110 10.13 3.44 0.89
N LEU A 111 8.90 3.17 0.42
CA LEU A 111 8.04 2.17 1.05
C LEU A 111 8.64 0.77 0.94
N MET A 112 9.15 0.41 -0.25
CA MET A 112 9.79 -0.89 -0.47
C MET A 112 11.04 -1.04 0.41
N GLU A 113 11.86 0.01 0.53
CA GLU A 113 13.05 0.04 1.40
C GLU A 113 12.67 -0.22 2.86
N ASP A 114 11.68 0.51 3.38
CA ASP A 114 11.20 0.36 4.75
C ASP A 114 10.64 -1.05 5.01
N GLN A 115 9.85 -1.60 4.06
CA GLN A 115 9.30 -2.95 4.17
C GLN A 115 10.39 -4.01 4.16
N VAL A 116 11.34 -3.92 3.21
CA VAL A 116 12.47 -4.87 3.13
C VAL A 116 13.33 -4.80 4.38
N MET A 117 13.66 -3.58 4.85
CA MET A 117 14.44 -3.41 6.06
C MET A 117 13.75 -3.99 7.31
N SER A 118 12.45 -3.78 7.43
CA SER A 118 11.65 -4.32 8.55
C SER A 118 11.59 -5.85 8.51
N LEU A 119 11.35 -6.44 7.34
CA LEU A 119 11.32 -7.89 7.14
C LEU A 119 12.68 -8.54 7.41
N THR A 120 13.76 -7.91 6.96
CA THR A 120 15.13 -8.39 7.20
C THR A 120 15.45 -8.39 8.70
N ARG A 121 15.00 -7.38 9.46
CA ARG A 121 15.14 -7.36 10.93
C ARG A 121 14.39 -8.49 11.62
N LEU A 122 13.29 -8.96 11.03
CA LEU A 122 12.51 -10.10 11.50
C LEU A 122 13.08 -11.45 11.04
N GLY A 123 14.19 -11.45 10.29
CA GLY A 123 14.78 -12.67 9.74
C GLY A 123 14.05 -13.22 8.51
N VAL A 124 13.14 -12.44 7.90
CA VAL A 124 12.41 -12.85 6.69
C VAL A 124 13.19 -12.47 5.45
N GLY A 125 13.39 -13.42 4.56
CA GLY A 125 14.09 -13.22 3.28
C GLY A 125 13.28 -12.31 2.34
N ALA A 126 13.61 -11.03 2.33
CA ALA A 126 13.00 -10.01 1.47
C ALA A 126 14.07 -9.24 0.71
N GLN A 127 13.81 -8.97 -0.57
CA GLN A 127 14.69 -8.20 -1.44
C GLN A 127 13.86 -7.19 -2.25
N MET A 128 14.52 -6.15 -2.73
CA MET A 128 13.91 -5.26 -3.71
C MET A 128 14.76 -5.18 -4.99
N LEU A 129 14.08 -5.09 -6.14
CA LEU A 129 14.72 -4.99 -7.43
C LEU A 129 14.19 -3.77 -8.20
N THR A 130 14.99 -2.74 -8.30
CA THR A 130 14.64 -1.45 -8.90
C THR A 130 15.50 -1.14 -10.14
N SER A 131 15.22 -0.02 -10.79
CA SER A 131 16.08 0.49 -11.87
C SER A 131 17.46 0.89 -11.37
N THR A 132 17.55 1.37 -10.12
CA THR A 132 18.78 1.86 -9.49
C THR A 132 19.64 0.75 -8.87
N SER A 133 19.14 -0.49 -8.77
CA SER A 133 19.94 -1.62 -8.28
C SER A 133 21.17 -1.83 -9.16
N ASP A 134 22.32 -2.10 -8.56
CA ASP A 134 23.55 -2.42 -9.29
C ASP A 134 23.48 -3.78 -10.00
N GLN A 135 24.39 -4.06 -10.93
CA GLN A 135 24.36 -5.26 -11.74
C GLN A 135 24.60 -6.54 -10.93
N ALA A 136 25.47 -6.47 -9.90
CA ALA A 136 25.78 -7.64 -9.07
C ALA A 136 24.52 -8.02 -8.24
N THR A 137 23.87 -7.05 -7.63
CA THR A 137 22.60 -7.23 -6.92
C THR A 137 21.50 -7.77 -7.83
N LYS A 138 21.34 -7.21 -9.04
CA LYS A 138 20.37 -7.72 -10.04
C LYS A 138 20.62 -9.19 -10.38
N LYS A 139 21.88 -9.56 -10.66
CA LYS A 139 22.26 -10.94 -11.00
C LYS A 139 21.98 -11.91 -9.84
N ARG A 140 22.34 -11.51 -8.62
CA ARG A 140 22.11 -12.29 -7.40
C ARG A 140 20.62 -12.53 -7.16
N ILE A 141 19.80 -11.48 -7.13
CA ILE A 141 18.35 -11.60 -6.89
C ILE A 141 17.69 -12.47 -7.97
N MET A 142 18.06 -12.28 -9.24
CA MET A 142 17.52 -13.09 -10.33
C MET A 142 17.95 -14.57 -10.25
N ALA A 143 19.07 -14.89 -9.63
CA ALA A 143 19.46 -16.27 -9.33
C ALA A 143 18.61 -16.83 -8.17
N GLU A 144 18.48 -16.08 -7.09
CA GLU A 144 17.67 -16.44 -5.91
C GLU A 144 16.20 -16.72 -6.25
N MET A 145 15.62 -16.04 -7.24
CA MET A 145 14.25 -16.31 -7.71
C MET A 145 14.05 -17.76 -8.15
N LEU A 146 15.07 -18.40 -8.70
CA LEU A 146 15.00 -19.76 -9.25
C LEU A 146 15.55 -20.81 -8.30
N ASP A 147 16.34 -20.44 -7.33
CA ASP A 147 16.98 -21.38 -6.40
C ASP A 147 15.96 -21.85 -5.33
N PRO A 148 15.57 -23.14 -5.29
CA PRO A 148 14.64 -23.65 -4.30
C PRO A 148 15.18 -23.60 -2.86
N LYS A 149 16.50 -23.47 -2.69
CA LYS A 149 17.16 -23.36 -1.39
C LYS A 149 17.29 -21.91 -0.92
N SER A 150 16.97 -20.93 -1.78
CA SER A 150 17.04 -19.52 -1.43
C SER A 150 16.07 -19.18 -0.32
N PRO A 151 16.48 -18.37 0.69
CA PRO A 151 15.60 -17.87 1.73
C PRO A 151 14.63 -16.79 1.23
N LEU A 152 14.68 -16.40 -0.04
CA LEU A 152 13.85 -15.35 -0.63
C LEU A 152 12.36 -15.74 -0.55
N LYS A 153 11.59 -14.95 0.21
CA LYS A 153 10.13 -15.08 0.40
C LYS A 153 9.35 -13.96 -0.28
N LEU A 154 9.91 -12.74 -0.27
CA LEU A 154 9.26 -11.57 -0.86
C LEU A 154 10.23 -10.83 -1.79
N LEU A 155 9.77 -10.52 -2.98
CA LEU A 155 10.48 -9.70 -3.94
C LEU A 155 9.66 -8.45 -4.25
N TYR A 156 10.17 -7.29 -3.85
CA TYR A 156 9.55 -6.00 -4.12
C TYR A 156 10.06 -5.42 -5.43
N VAL A 157 9.15 -4.96 -6.27
CA VAL A 157 9.47 -4.34 -7.56
C VAL A 157 8.57 -3.14 -7.83
N THR A 158 9.02 -2.24 -8.69
CA THR A 158 8.16 -1.17 -9.20
C THR A 158 7.32 -1.66 -10.40
N PRO A 159 6.17 -1.05 -10.70
CA PRO A 159 5.36 -1.39 -11.86
C PRO A 159 6.15 -1.22 -13.17
N GLU A 160 7.04 -0.22 -13.26
CA GLU A 160 7.93 0.00 -14.40
C GLU A 160 8.90 -1.16 -14.61
N LYS A 161 9.30 -1.83 -13.54
CA LYS A 161 10.17 -3.02 -13.65
C LYS A 161 9.44 -4.16 -14.34
N CYS A 162 8.16 -4.33 -14.08
CA CYS A 162 7.33 -5.33 -14.75
C CYS A 162 7.06 -4.95 -16.21
N SER A 163 6.71 -3.67 -16.49
CA SER A 163 6.31 -3.24 -17.83
C SER A 163 7.48 -3.09 -18.81
N LYS A 164 8.67 -2.67 -18.33
CA LYS A 164 9.79 -2.28 -19.21
C LYS A 164 10.94 -3.30 -19.26
N SER A 165 11.04 -4.24 -18.31
CA SER A 165 12.17 -5.17 -18.26
C SER A 165 11.84 -6.56 -18.79
N LYS A 166 12.09 -6.78 -20.08
CA LYS A 166 11.94 -8.11 -20.71
C LYS A 166 12.74 -9.20 -19.98
N GLN A 167 13.96 -8.88 -19.53
CA GLN A 167 14.81 -9.81 -18.79
C GLN A 167 14.18 -10.26 -17.47
N PHE A 168 13.60 -9.31 -16.71
CA PHE A 168 12.90 -9.61 -15.47
C PHE A 168 11.68 -10.51 -15.74
N MET A 169 10.86 -10.16 -16.74
CA MET A 169 9.67 -10.94 -17.09
C MET A 169 10.01 -12.35 -17.55
N ALA A 170 11.08 -12.52 -18.34
CA ALA A 170 11.57 -13.86 -18.73
C ALA A 170 12.04 -14.68 -17.51
N LYS A 171 12.64 -14.03 -16.51
CA LYS A 171 13.06 -14.70 -15.26
C LYS A 171 11.84 -15.06 -14.40
N LEU A 172 10.86 -14.18 -14.34
CA LEU A 172 9.60 -14.41 -13.63
C LEU A 172 8.83 -15.59 -14.26
N GLN A 173 8.82 -15.70 -15.59
CA GLN A 173 8.25 -16.85 -16.29
C GLN A 173 8.93 -18.17 -15.92
N LYS A 174 10.26 -18.19 -15.81
CA LYS A 174 11.00 -19.37 -15.34
C LYS A 174 10.68 -19.70 -13.88
N MET A 175 10.53 -18.69 -13.02
CA MET A 175 10.12 -18.85 -11.62
C MET A 175 8.71 -19.47 -11.52
N TYR A 176 7.78 -19.03 -12.38
CA TYR A 176 6.44 -19.61 -12.47
C TYR A 176 6.48 -21.06 -12.93
N GLN A 177 7.20 -21.37 -14.00
CA GLN A 177 7.37 -22.74 -14.52
C GLN A 177 8.00 -23.69 -13.49
N ALA A 178 8.86 -23.17 -12.61
CA ALA A 178 9.45 -23.91 -11.50
C ALA A 178 8.52 -24.06 -10.29
N GLY A 179 7.27 -23.58 -10.35
CA GLY A 179 6.30 -23.62 -9.25
C GLY A 179 6.66 -22.72 -8.06
N ARG A 180 7.56 -21.73 -8.26
CA ARG A 180 8.05 -20.85 -7.19
C ARG A 180 7.36 -19.49 -7.13
N PHE A 181 6.48 -19.16 -8.07
CA PHE A 181 5.71 -17.92 -8.04
C PHE A 181 4.41 -18.14 -7.27
N SER A 182 4.42 -17.88 -5.96
CA SER A 182 3.31 -18.24 -5.07
C SER A 182 2.16 -17.23 -5.08
N ARG A 183 2.43 -15.93 -5.26
CA ARG A 183 1.43 -14.86 -5.17
C ARG A 183 1.93 -13.58 -5.81
N LEU A 184 0.98 -12.81 -6.38
CA LEU A 184 1.19 -11.43 -6.80
C LEU A 184 0.43 -10.49 -5.86
N ALA A 185 1.15 -9.70 -5.07
CA ALA A 185 0.58 -8.61 -4.28
C ALA A 185 0.76 -7.29 -5.05
N VAL A 186 -0.32 -6.55 -5.24
CA VAL A 186 -0.32 -5.23 -5.91
C VAL A 186 -0.71 -4.19 -4.87
N ASP A 187 0.30 -3.50 -4.34
CA ASP A 187 0.10 -2.42 -3.38
C ASP A 187 -0.33 -1.14 -4.07
N GLU A 188 -1.11 -0.31 -3.37
CA GLU A 188 -1.74 0.91 -3.89
C GLU A 188 -2.45 0.65 -5.24
N VAL A 189 -3.24 -0.43 -5.28
CA VAL A 189 -3.86 -0.92 -6.51
C VAL A 189 -4.78 0.09 -7.20
N HIS A 190 -5.27 1.11 -6.48
CA HIS A 190 -6.03 2.24 -7.04
C HIS A 190 -5.24 3.01 -8.12
N CYS A 191 -3.90 2.92 -8.12
CA CYS A 191 -3.05 3.50 -9.16
C CYS A 191 -3.27 2.88 -10.55
N CYS A 192 -3.97 1.74 -10.66
CA CYS A 192 -4.38 1.16 -11.94
C CYS A 192 -5.43 2.04 -12.64
N SER A 193 -6.32 2.66 -11.86
CA SER A 193 -7.51 3.35 -12.36
C SER A 193 -7.24 4.83 -12.65
N GLN A 194 -7.76 5.31 -13.77
CA GLN A 194 -7.75 6.75 -14.09
C GLN A 194 -8.68 7.55 -13.17
N TRP A 195 -9.63 6.90 -12.53
CA TRP A 195 -10.51 7.48 -11.53
C TRP A 195 -9.89 7.48 -10.13
N GLY A 196 -8.73 6.83 -9.97
CA GLY A 196 -7.92 6.88 -8.74
C GLY A 196 -7.17 8.20 -8.63
N HIS A 197 -6.86 8.60 -7.41
CA HIS A 197 -6.21 9.89 -7.13
C HIS A 197 -4.70 9.92 -7.50
N ASP A 198 -4.07 8.78 -7.81
CA ASP A 198 -2.65 8.68 -8.22
C ASP A 198 -2.48 7.66 -9.38
N PHE A 199 -3.09 7.97 -10.52
CA PHE A 199 -3.02 7.10 -11.69
C PHE A 199 -1.58 6.95 -12.21
N ARG A 200 -1.17 5.69 -12.46
CA ARG A 200 0.14 5.34 -13.01
C ARG A 200 0.00 4.40 -14.20
N PRO A 201 0.39 4.84 -15.42
CA PRO A 201 0.20 4.04 -16.64
C PRO A 201 0.80 2.64 -16.59
N ASP A 202 1.96 2.48 -15.94
CA ASP A 202 2.68 1.20 -15.86
C ASP A 202 1.90 0.12 -15.08
N TYR A 203 0.95 0.50 -14.20
CA TYR A 203 0.06 -0.45 -13.52
C TYR A 203 -0.87 -1.19 -14.49
N LYS A 204 -1.25 -0.59 -15.62
CA LYS A 204 -2.09 -1.27 -16.63
C LYS A 204 -1.45 -2.53 -17.18
N PHE A 205 -0.11 -2.58 -17.20
CA PHE A 205 0.61 -3.77 -17.62
C PHE A 205 0.34 -4.99 -16.72
N LEU A 206 0.00 -4.76 -15.45
CA LEU A 206 -0.25 -5.84 -14.49
C LEU A 206 -1.44 -6.74 -14.90
N GLY A 207 -2.36 -6.25 -15.71
CA GLY A 207 -3.41 -7.08 -16.32
C GLY A 207 -2.86 -8.18 -17.24
N ALA A 208 -1.67 -7.99 -17.84
CA ALA A 208 -1.01 -9.04 -18.61
C ALA A 208 -0.48 -10.17 -17.72
N MET A 209 -0.20 -9.88 -16.44
CA MET A 209 0.28 -10.88 -15.47
C MET A 209 -0.74 -12.02 -15.27
N ARG A 210 -2.05 -11.71 -15.26
CA ARG A 210 -3.11 -12.73 -15.19
C ARG A 210 -3.07 -13.68 -16.38
N THR A 211 -2.80 -13.16 -17.59
CA THR A 211 -2.71 -14.00 -18.79
C THR A 211 -1.44 -14.84 -18.81
N MET A 212 -0.33 -14.29 -18.32
CA MET A 212 0.97 -14.97 -18.27
C MET A 212 1.06 -16.00 -17.14
N PHE A 213 0.37 -15.76 -16.03
CA PHE A 213 0.43 -16.54 -14.79
C PHE A 213 -0.99 -16.82 -14.26
N PRO A 214 -1.78 -17.66 -14.96
CA PRO A 214 -3.21 -17.83 -14.69
C PRO A 214 -3.52 -18.38 -13.29
N ASP A 215 -2.64 -19.21 -12.74
CA ASP A 215 -2.84 -19.90 -11.46
C ASP A 215 -2.29 -19.12 -10.26
N VAL A 216 -1.62 -17.98 -10.50
CA VAL A 216 -1.05 -17.17 -9.42
C VAL A 216 -2.14 -16.24 -8.85
N PRO A 217 -2.52 -16.37 -7.57
CA PRO A 217 -3.52 -15.49 -6.97
C PRO A 217 -3.01 -14.04 -6.89
N ILE A 218 -3.89 -13.12 -7.23
CA ILE A 218 -3.63 -11.67 -7.18
C ILE A 218 -4.31 -11.08 -5.96
N LEU A 219 -3.53 -10.42 -5.12
CA LEU A 219 -4.00 -9.64 -3.98
C LEU A 219 -3.76 -8.16 -4.21
N GLY A 220 -4.80 -7.42 -4.55
CA GLY A 220 -4.75 -5.96 -4.66
C GLY A 220 -5.05 -5.30 -3.33
N LEU A 221 -4.27 -4.28 -2.96
CA LEU A 221 -4.39 -3.58 -1.69
C LEU A 221 -4.50 -2.06 -1.92
N THR A 222 -5.41 -1.42 -1.21
CA THR A 222 -5.53 0.04 -1.22
C THR A 222 -6.11 0.56 0.09
N ALA A 223 -5.80 1.81 0.42
CA ALA A 223 -6.41 2.49 1.57
C ALA A 223 -7.77 3.10 1.23
N THR A 224 -8.01 3.43 -0.02
CA THR A 224 -9.21 4.12 -0.49
C THR A 224 -9.66 3.55 -1.83
N SER A 225 -10.95 3.30 -1.96
CA SER A 225 -11.53 2.89 -3.24
C SER A 225 -13.03 3.22 -3.25
N THR A 226 -13.48 3.81 -4.33
CA THR A 226 -14.91 3.91 -4.65
C THR A 226 -15.37 2.65 -5.40
N ALA A 227 -16.67 2.44 -5.51
CA ALA A 227 -17.22 1.34 -6.30
C ALA A 227 -16.75 1.40 -7.78
N ALA A 228 -16.63 2.60 -8.33
CA ALA A 228 -16.12 2.82 -9.70
C ALA A 228 -14.65 2.40 -9.83
N VAL A 229 -13.79 2.83 -8.89
CA VAL A 229 -12.37 2.44 -8.85
C VAL A 229 -12.22 0.93 -8.66
N THR A 230 -13.00 0.33 -7.76
CA THR A 230 -12.98 -1.13 -7.51
C THR A 230 -13.33 -1.91 -8.77
N LYS A 231 -14.36 -1.49 -9.52
CA LYS A 231 -14.73 -2.10 -10.79
C LYS A 231 -13.61 -1.96 -11.82
N ASP A 232 -13.10 -0.76 -12.00
CA ASP A 232 -12.04 -0.47 -12.97
C ASP A 232 -10.75 -1.27 -12.68
N VAL A 233 -10.37 -1.41 -11.41
CA VAL A 233 -9.25 -2.24 -10.97
C VAL A 233 -9.46 -3.72 -11.33
N LYS A 234 -10.67 -4.27 -11.09
CA LYS A 234 -10.99 -5.65 -11.46
C LYS A 234 -10.86 -5.87 -12.97
N ASP A 235 -11.34 -4.93 -13.75
CA ASP A 235 -11.31 -5.00 -15.22
C ASP A 235 -9.85 -4.91 -15.74
N ILE A 236 -9.08 -3.95 -15.23
CA ILE A 236 -7.68 -3.73 -15.64
C ILE A 236 -6.79 -4.92 -15.25
N LEU A 237 -6.92 -5.44 -14.04
CA LEU A 237 -6.14 -6.60 -13.57
C LEU A 237 -6.68 -7.94 -14.11
N ARG A 238 -7.83 -7.93 -14.80
CA ARG A 238 -8.51 -9.12 -15.33
C ARG A 238 -8.86 -10.15 -14.23
N ILE A 239 -9.36 -9.66 -13.12
CA ILE A 239 -9.79 -10.44 -11.95
C ILE A 239 -11.27 -10.18 -11.61
N PRO A 240 -12.20 -10.39 -12.54
CA PRO A 240 -13.61 -10.02 -12.37
C PRO A 240 -14.27 -10.71 -11.18
N SER A 241 -13.83 -11.94 -10.86
CA SER A 241 -14.35 -12.75 -9.74
C SER A 241 -13.65 -12.47 -8.40
N ALA A 242 -12.72 -11.48 -8.35
CA ALA A 242 -11.99 -11.16 -7.12
C ALA A 242 -12.95 -10.83 -5.97
N MET A 243 -12.71 -11.45 -4.82
CA MET A 243 -13.42 -11.13 -3.57
C MET A 243 -12.96 -9.75 -3.08
N VAL A 244 -13.93 -8.95 -2.63
CA VAL A 244 -13.65 -7.61 -2.10
C VAL A 244 -13.87 -7.62 -0.60
N PHE A 245 -12.81 -7.39 0.14
CA PHE A 245 -12.83 -7.21 1.59
C PHE A 245 -12.70 -5.73 1.91
N THR A 246 -13.61 -5.20 2.71
CA THR A 246 -13.62 -3.77 3.06
C THR A 246 -13.64 -3.64 4.57
N ALA A 247 -12.49 -3.28 5.14
CA ALA A 247 -12.41 -2.96 6.56
C ALA A 247 -13.06 -1.61 6.88
N GLY A 248 -13.55 -1.48 8.10
CA GLY A 248 -14.14 -0.23 8.56
C GLY A 248 -13.15 0.94 8.48
N PHE A 249 -13.62 2.07 7.96
CA PHE A 249 -12.80 3.30 7.84
C PHE A 249 -12.70 4.07 9.15
N ASN A 250 -13.51 3.73 10.15
CA ASN A 250 -13.50 4.43 11.41
C ASN A 250 -12.22 4.17 12.19
N ARG A 251 -11.58 5.24 12.61
CA ARG A 251 -10.37 5.25 13.45
C ARG A 251 -10.73 5.96 14.77
N PRO A 252 -11.29 5.22 15.76
CA PRO A 252 -11.79 5.83 16.99
C PRO A 252 -10.71 6.50 17.84
N ASN A 253 -9.45 6.19 17.58
CA ASN A 253 -8.32 6.83 18.25
C ASN A 253 -7.86 8.15 17.60
N LEU A 254 -8.46 8.57 16.48
CA LEU A 254 -8.17 9.86 15.86
C LEU A 254 -9.23 10.88 16.26
N HIS A 255 -8.78 11.95 16.89
CA HIS A 255 -9.65 13.06 17.30
C HIS A 255 -9.50 14.22 16.31
N TYR A 256 -10.55 14.46 15.53
CA TYR A 256 -10.58 15.53 14.54
C TYR A 256 -11.06 16.83 15.17
N SER A 257 -10.36 17.93 14.91
CA SER A 257 -10.74 19.26 15.32
C SER A 257 -10.46 20.29 14.22
N VAL A 258 -11.30 21.30 14.13
CA VAL A 258 -11.11 22.44 13.24
C VAL A 258 -10.89 23.68 14.08
N ARG A 259 -9.84 24.44 13.75
CA ARG A 259 -9.49 25.68 14.44
C ARG A 259 -9.41 26.80 13.41
N LEU A 260 -9.83 28.01 13.81
CA LEU A 260 -9.67 29.18 12.94
C LEU A 260 -8.18 29.46 12.77
N LYS A 261 -7.76 29.57 11.51
CA LYS A 261 -6.41 29.95 11.15
C LYS A 261 -6.32 31.47 11.18
N PRO A 262 -5.34 32.06 11.87
CA PRO A 262 -5.11 33.50 11.81
C PRO A 262 -4.81 33.96 10.36
N ASP A 263 -5.34 35.11 9.99
CA ASP A 263 -5.15 35.68 8.64
C ASP A 263 -3.70 36.17 8.42
N ASN A 264 -3.07 36.65 9.50
CA ASN A 264 -1.70 37.09 9.48
C ASN A 264 -0.73 35.89 9.57
N ALA A 265 0.24 35.84 8.66
CA ALA A 265 1.23 34.76 8.61
C ALA A 265 2.05 34.63 9.91
N GLU A 266 2.45 35.74 10.52
CA GLU A 266 3.20 35.77 11.77
C GLU A 266 2.38 35.23 12.95
N GLU A 267 1.10 35.61 13.04
CA GLU A 267 0.19 35.11 14.07
C GLU A 267 -0.07 33.61 13.88
N ASN A 268 -0.21 33.13 12.64
CA ASN A 268 -0.34 31.70 12.35
C ASN A 268 0.90 30.92 12.81
N ILE A 269 2.09 31.43 12.60
CA ILE A 269 3.34 30.83 13.10
C ILE A 269 3.33 30.75 14.63
N LYS A 270 3.03 31.87 15.31
CA LYS A 270 2.94 31.92 16.77
C LYS A 270 1.89 30.91 17.30
N PHE A 271 0.76 30.79 16.61
CA PHE A 271 -0.29 29.84 16.93
C PHE A 271 0.22 28.39 16.81
N LEU A 272 0.88 28.02 15.72
CA LEU A 272 1.46 26.68 15.52
C LEU A 272 2.55 26.38 16.54
N VAL A 273 3.44 27.34 16.82
CA VAL A 273 4.49 27.20 17.85
C VAL A 273 3.84 26.92 19.22
N LYS A 274 2.81 27.69 19.58
CA LYS A 274 2.06 27.48 20.85
C LYS A 274 1.45 26.09 20.94
N LEU A 275 0.89 25.58 19.85
CA LEU A 275 0.35 24.21 19.80
C LEU A 275 1.45 23.17 19.99
N ILE A 276 2.54 23.29 19.25
CA ILE A 276 3.64 22.30 19.26
C ILE A 276 4.37 22.30 20.60
N GLN A 277 4.66 23.47 21.15
CA GLN A 277 5.39 23.59 22.42
C GLN A 277 4.51 23.45 23.65
N GLY A 278 3.19 23.58 23.50
CA GLY A 278 2.19 23.40 24.55
C GLY A 278 1.51 22.03 24.49
N GLU A 279 0.39 21.95 23.78
CA GLU A 279 -0.46 20.75 23.68
C GLU A 279 0.29 19.51 23.14
N PHE A 280 1.18 19.73 22.17
CA PHE A 280 1.94 18.67 21.52
C PHE A 280 3.41 18.60 21.95
N LYS A 281 3.75 19.16 23.10
CA LYS A 281 5.13 19.19 23.61
C LYS A 281 5.75 17.78 23.65
N GLY A 282 6.89 17.63 22.98
CA GLY A 282 7.64 16.37 22.91
C GLY A 282 7.03 15.29 22.01
N LYS A 283 5.82 15.50 21.49
CA LYS A 283 5.12 14.58 20.61
C LYS A 283 5.63 14.66 19.18
N THR A 284 5.54 13.54 18.46
CA THR A 284 5.88 13.47 17.03
C THR A 284 4.66 13.85 16.20
N GLY A 285 4.86 14.68 15.18
CA GLY A 285 3.75 15.10 14.31
C GLY A 285 4.17 15.49 12.89
N ILE A 286 3.15 15.76 12.08
CA ILE A 286 3.28 16.18 10.69
C ILE A 286 2.43 17.45 10.49
N ILE A 287 2.96 18.43 9.75
CA ILE A 287 2.22 19.60 9.32
C ILE A 287 2.17 19.60 7.79
N TYR A 288 0.97 19.50 7.22
CA TYR A 288 0.77 19.53 5.79
C TYR A 288 0.48 20.93 5.28
N SER A 289 1.15 21.30 4.18
CA SER A 289 0.88 22.50 3.38
C SER A 289 0.87 22.12 1.90
N THR A 290 0.17 22.91 1.07
CA THR A 290 -0.04 22.55 -0.34
C THR A 290 1.12 22.90 -1.25
N THR A 291 1.91 23.92 -0.91
CA THR A 291 3.00 24.40 -1.76
C THR A 291 4.39 24.21 -1.12
N VAL A 292 5.39 24.04 -1.96
CA VAL A 292 6.79 23.93 -1.55
C VAL A 292 7.24 25.19 -0.79
N LYS A 293 6.88 26.38 -1.31
CA LYS A 293 7.21 27.66 -0.69
C LYS A 293 6.67 27.80 0.74
N GLU A 294 5.41 27.38 0.94
CA GLU A 294 4.81 27.37 2.29
C GLU A 294 5.54 26.42 3.23
N VAL A 295 5.92 25.23 2.75
CA VAL A 295 6.67 24.25 3.55
C VAL A 295 8.01 24.82 4.00
N ASP A 296 8.76 25.42 3.07
CA ASP A 296 10.08 25.98 3.38
C ASP A 296 9.98 27.18 4.33
N THR A 297 9.05 28.10 4.08
CA THR A 297 8.81 29.26 4.96
C THR A 297 8.41 28.80 6.36
N LEU A 298 7.42 27.92 6.46
CA LEU A 298 6.92 27.43 7.74
C LEU A 298 8.00 26.65 8.51
N TYR A 299 8.79 25.84 7.82
CA TYR A 299 9.91 25.13 8.41
C TYR A 299 10.95 26.11 9.02
N GLN A 300 11.37 27.15 8.26
CA GLN A 300 12.35 28.11 8.74
C GLN A 300 11.84 28.86 9.97
N GLU A 301 10.59 29.29 9.95
CA GLU A 301 9.98 30.00 11.07
C GLU A 301 9.85 29.10 12.32
N LEU A 302 9.39 27.87 12.17
CA LEU A 302 9.32 26.92 13.28
C LEU A 302 10.71 26.67 13.89
N LYS A 303 11.74 26.56 13.04
CA LYS A 303 13.12 26.41 13.47
C LYS A 303 13.64 27.64 14.23
N ASN A 304 13.32 28.86 13.75
CA ASN A 304 13.65 30.10 14.43
C ASN A 304 13.05 30.20 15.84
N HIS A 305 11.88 29.58 16.04
CA HIS A 305 11.22 29.47 17.34
C HIS A 305 11.65 28.22 18.15
N GLY A 306 12.74 27.56 17.79
CA GLY A 306 13.31 26.43 18.53
C GLY A 306 12.58 25.09 18.37
N VAL A 307 11.66 24.95 17.39
CA VAL A 307 11.00 23.68 17.11
C VAL A 307 11.96 22.77 16.33
N LYS A 308 12.19 21.54 16.82
CA LYS A 308 12.95 20.51 16.11
C LYS A 308 12.15 19.98 14.92
N ALA A 309 12.17 20.69 13.82
CA ALA A 309 11.45 20.37 12.59
C ALA A 309 12.36 20.02 11.42
N GLY A 310 11.79 19.44 10.36
CA GLY A 310 12.45 19.23 9.07
C GLY A 310 11.46 19.39 7.91
N PRO A 311 11.89 19.96 6.76
CA PRO A 311 11.05 20.10 5.57
C PRO A 311 11.01 18.81 4.77
N TYR A 312 9.90 18.56 4.03
CA TYR A 312 9.83 17.45 3.11
C TYR A 312 8.90 17.74 1.91
N HIS A 313 9.45 17.80 0.72
CA HIS A 313 8.70 18.01 -0.53
C HIS A 313 9.44 17.44 -1.74
N ALA A 314 8.74 17.29 -2.86
CA ALA A 314 9.26 16.63 -4.06
C ALA A 314 10.48 17.29 -4.71
N GLN A 315 10.66 18.62 -4.53
CA GLN A 315 11.79 19.36 -5.10
C GLN A 315 13.10 19.19 -4.30
N MET A 316 13.05 18.58 -3.11
CA MET A 316 14.27 18.25 -2.36
C MET A 316 15.04 17.12 -3.05
N GLU A 317 16.36 17.13 -2.94
CA GLU A 317 17.22 16.01 -3.34
C GLU A 317 16.85 14.73 -2.58
N ALA A 318 16.96 13.59 -3.24
CA ALA A 318 16.60 12.29 -2.65
C ALA A 318 17.35 12.00 -1.34
N GLY A 319 18.66 12.34 -1.30
CA GLY A 319 19.48 12.18 -0.09
C GLY A 319 19.00 13.03 1.08
N SER A 320 18.59 14.27 0.83
CA SER A 320 18.05 15.18 1.85
C SER A 320 16.70 14.68 2.36
N ARG A 321 15.82 14.21 1.50
CA ARG A 321 14.54 13.58 1.89
C ARG A 321 14.75 12.37 2.80
N SER A 322 15.65 11.46 2.40
CA SER A 322 15.99 10.28 3.20
C SER A 322 16.60 10.64 4.56
N LYS A 323 17.40 11.70 4.62
CA LYS A 323 17.97 12.21 5.87
C LYS A 323 16.88 12.73 6.82
N VAL A 324 15.96 13.57 6.33
CA VAL A 324 14.86 14.10 7.15
C VAL A 324 13.96 12.96 7.64
N HIS A 325 13.59 12.03 6.76
CA HIS A 325 12.78 10.86 7.12
C HIS A 325 13.45 10.02 8.21
N ARG A 326 14.74 9.74 8.08
CA ARG A 326 15.52 8.97 9.07
C ARG A 326 15.60 9.68 10.43
N LEU A 327 15.87 10.99 10.45
CA LEU A 327 15.94 11.76 11.70
C LEU A 327 14.58 11.81 12.41
N TRP A 328 13.49 11.96 11.65
CA TRP A 328 12.14 11.96 12.20
C TRP A 328 11.73 10.57 12.69
N SER A 329 12.04 9.50 11.95
CA SER A 329 11.77 8.12 12.36
C SER A 329 12.49 7.76 13.66
N LYS A 330 13.74 8.24 13.86
CA LYS A 330 14.50 8.07 15.10
C LYS A 330 14.02 8.97 16.23
N GLY A 331 13.28 10.03 15.93
CA GLY A 331 12.79 11.00 16.91
C GLY A 331 13.77 12.14 17.21
N ASP A 332 14.85 12.28 16.45
CA ASP A 332 15.83 13.39 16.56
C ASP A 332 15.17 14.73 16.17
N ILE A 333 14.29 14.71 15.18
CA ILE A 333 13.31 15.77 14.91
C ILE A 333 11.91 15.29 15.24
N LYS A 334 11.09 16.19 15.76
CA LYS A 334 9.72 15.84 16.21
C LYS A 334 8.65 16.17 15.19
N VAL A 335 8.87 17.17 14.36
CA VAL A 335 7.89 17.68 13.41
C VAL A 335 8.44 17.61 11.99
N VAL A 336 7.62 17.10 11.06
CA VAL A 336 7.90 17.25 9.64
C VAL A 336 6.89 18.23 9.06
N VAL A 337 7.38 19.27 8.37
CA VAL A 337 6.55 20.17 7.57
C VAL A 337 6.61 19.70 6.13
N ALA A 338 5.49 19.37 5.53
CA ALA A 338 5.53 18.65 4.26
C ALA A 338 4.40 19.02 3.30
N THR A 339 4.66 18.78 2.02
CA THR A 339 3.60 18.61 1.02
C THR A 339 3.10 17.15 1.01
N VAL A 340 2.11 16.84 0.19
CA VAL A 340 1.62 15.45 -0.06
C VAL A 340 2.75 14.48 -0.45
N ALA A 341 3.93 14.99 -0.84
CA ALA A 341 5.10 14.15 -1.11
C ALA A 341 5.60 13.38 0.13
N PHE A 342 5.33 13.88 1.35
CA PHE A 342 5.51 13.14 2.61
C PHE A 342 4.25 12.32 2.85
N GLY A 343 4.09 11.35 2.00
CA GLY A 343 2.82 10.65 1.89
C GLY A 343 2.98 9.14 1.92
N MET A 344 2.81 8.50 0.79
CA MET A 344 2.91 7.04 0.67
C MET A 344 4.25 6.55 1.22
N GLY A 345 4.27 5.43 1.93
CA GLY A 345 5.49 4.79 2.41
C GLY A 345 5.98 5.19 3.80
N ILE A 346 5.32 6.11 4.49
CA ILE A 346 5.72 6.48 5.83
C ILE A 346 5.01 5.57 6.83
N ASP A 347 5.80 4.83 7.60
CA ASP A 347 5.31 3.91 8.63
C ASP A 347 5.97 4.22 10.00
N LYS A 348 5.52 5.30 10.63
CA LYS A 348 5.87 5.64 12.00
C LYS A 348 4.64 5.48 12.89
N PRO A 349 4.64 4.54 13.84
CA PRO A 349 3.44 4.20 14.61
C PRO A 349 3.02 5.30 15.60
N ASP A 350 3.97 6.03 16.15
CA ASP A 350 3.81 6.97 17.27
C ASP A 350 3.61 8.44 16.85
N VAL A 351 3.03 8.67 15.68
CA VAL A 351 2.62 10.03 15.27
C VAL A 351 1.41 10.45 16.10
N ARG A 352 1.57 11.52 16.89
CA ARG A 352 0.54 11.99 17.84
C ARG A 352 -0.31 13.12 17.32
N PHE A 353 0.13 13.82 16.27
CA PHE A 353 -0.70 14.84 15.64
C PHE A 353 -0.41 14.97 14.14
N VAL A 354 -1.44 15.31 13.39
CA VAL A 354 -1.36 15.76 12.00
C VAL A 354 -2.11 17.08 11.89
N ILE A 355 -1.42 18.13 11.48
CA ILE A 355 -2.00 19.46 11.26
C ILE A 355 -2.08 19.73 9.76
N HIS A 356 -3.26 20.03 9.26
CA HIS A 356 -3.46 20.56 7.92
C HIS A 356 -3.46 22.10 8.00
N ASN A 357 -2.29 22.70 7.73
CA ASN A 357 -2.16 24.17 7.68
C ASN A 357 -2.90 24.76 6.47
N THR A 358 -3.14 23.93 5.47
CA THR A 358 -3.95 24.21 4.27
C THR A 358 -4.85 23.00 4.01
N VAL A 359 -6.06 23.22 3.54
CA VAL A 359 -7.01 22.14 3.24
C VAL A 359 -6.44 21.19 2.21
N SER A 360 -6.60 19.88 2.41
CA SER A 360 -6.19 18.85 1.48
C SER A 360 -6.94 18.95 0.15
N ARG A 361 -6.34 18.45 -0.91
CA ARG A 361 -6.91 18.55 -2.28
C ARG A 361 -8.19 17.75 -2.48
N SER A 362 -8.40 16.68 -1.71
CA SER A 362 -9.60 15.84 -1.72
C SER A 362 -9.81 15.18 -0.36
N MET A 363 -10.98 14.58 -0.17
CA MET A 363 -11.31 13.81 1.03
C MET A 363 -10.40 12.58 1.17
N GLU A 364 -10.05 11.95 0.06
CA GLU A 364 -9.15 10.79 0.03
C GLU A 364 -7.75 11.20 0.52
N ASN A 365 -7.24 12.34 0.04
CA ASN A 365 -5.96 12.87 0.49
C ASN A 365 -6.00 13.22 1.98
N PHE A 366 -7.06 13.91 2.43
CA PHE A 366 -7.26 14.24 3.84
C PHE A 366 -7.26 12.97 4.70
N TYR A 367 -7.99 11.94 4.28
CA TYR A 367 -8.06 10.66 4.98
C TYR A 367 -6.70 9.94 5.02
N GLN A 368 -5.94 9.94 3.92
CA GLN A 368 -4.60 9.35 3.89
C GLN A 368 -3.59 10.12 4.74
N GLU A 369 -3.65 11.45 4.74
CA GLU A 369 -2.77 12.33 5.49
C GLU A 369 -3.04 12.22 6.99
N SER A 370 -4.28 12.38 7.43
CA SER A 370 -4.69 12.20 8.83
C SER A 370 -4.49 10.78 9.33
N GLY A 371 -4.71 9.78 8.47
CA GLY A 371 -4.52 8.36 8.76
C GLY A 371 -3.08 7.95 9.12
N ARG A 372 -2.10 8.87 9.00
CA ARG A 372 -0.71 8.64 9.47
C ARG A 372 -0.59 8.74 10.96
N ALA A 373 -1.53 9.44 11.63
CA ALA A 373 -1.55 9.55 13.07
C ALA A 373 -2.02 8.24 13.74
N GLY A 374 -1.52 7.96 14.93
CA GLY A 374 -2.00 6.91 15.82
C GLY A 374 -2.05 5.50 15.22
N ARG A 375 -1.07 5.10 14.43
CA ARG A 375 -1.04 3.75 13.84
C ARG A 375 -0.84 2.63 14.86
N ASP A 376 -0.29 2.96 16.01
CA ASP A 376 -0.17 2.08 17.18
C ASP A 376 -1.48 1.92 17.96
N GLY A 377 -2.56 2.58 17.55
CA GLY A 377 -3.84 2.56 18.24
C GLY A 377 -3.96 3.59 19.38
N ALA A 378 -2.88 4.26 19.76
CA ALA A 378 -2.93 5.30 20.78
C ALA A 378 -3.63 6.57 20.26
N PRO A 379 -4.26 7.38 21.15
CA PRO A 379 -4.93 8.63 20.79
C PRO A 379 -4.00 9.58 20.01
N ALA A 380 -4.53 10.19 18.97
CA ALA A 380 -3.84 11.20 18.17
C ALA A 380 -4.83 12.30 17.70
N ALA A 381 -4.30 13.50 17.48
CA ALA A 381 -5.08 14.66 17.04
C ALA A 381 -4.88 14.94 15.54
N CYS A 382 -5.96 15.35 14.87
CA CYS A 382 -5.93 15.75 13.46
C CYS A 382 -6.68 17.08 13.28
#